data_c0c775960ef11c91b6f3fe66cafcbe11
#
_entry.id   c0c775960ef11c91b6f3fe66cafcbe11
#
_cell.length_a   1.000
_cell.length_b   1.000
_cell.length_c   1.000
_cell.angle_alpha   90.00
_cell.angle_beta   90.00
_cell.angle_gamma   90.00
#
_symmetry.space_group_name_H-M   'P 1'
#
loop_
_entity.id
_entity.type
_entity.pdbx_description
1 polymer ?
#
loop_
_entity_poly.entity_id
_entity_poly.type
_entity_poly.pdbx_seq_one_letter_code
_entity_poly.pdbx_strand_id
1 'polypeptide(L)'
;MEGVTRIGVSLEPELLKAFDESISKKGYVSRSEAIRDLVRDSLAENEWKNEDEWMVGTIVMVYDHTMSSVGDKLTDIQHDHQSLVNTSVHVHLDHDKCMEILICEGRLGDLKSFANEVTSIKGVLRGRLTMAAPSTGNLHHLGHRN
;
A
#
# COMPACT_ATOMS: atom_id res chain seq x y z
N MET A 1 13.55 -33.05 -6.25
CA MET A 1 12.09 -32.80 -6.25
C MET A 1 11.71 -32.23 -4.90
N GLU A 2 11.33 -31.00 -4.89
CA GLU A 2 10.91 -30.34 -3.67
C GLU A 2 9.50 -30.81 -3.32
N GLY A 3 9.38 -31.47 -2.17
CA GLY A 3 8.10 -31.87 -1.62
C GLY A 3 7.37 -30.69 -0.96
N VAL A 4 6.12 -30.89 -0.63
CA VAL A 4 5.35 -29.95 0.18
C VAL A 4 5.42 -30.32 1.66
N THR A 5 5.46 -29.31 2.52
CA THR A 5 5.36 -29.49 3.96
C THR A 5 3.97 -29.08 4.41
N ARG A 6 3.35 -29.89 5.23
CA ARG A 6 2.03 -29.58 5.80
C ARG A 6 2.17 -28.67 7.00
N ILE A 7 1.32 -27.66 7.06
CA ILE A 7 1.20 -26.76 8.22
C ILE A 7 -0.25 -26.74 8.70
N GLY A 8 -0.44 -26.41 9.96
CA GLY A 8 -1.76 -26.19 10.55
C GLY A 8 -1.98 -24.69 10.81
N VAL A 9 -3.18 -24.21 10.51
CA VAL A 9 -3.60 -22.84 10.78
C VAL A 9 -4.95 -22.87 11.48
N SER A 10 -5.08 -22.12 12.55
CA SER A 10 -6.35 -21.95 13.26
C SER A 10 -6.99 -20.63 12.85
N LEU A 11 -8.24 -20.69 12.43
CA LEU A 11 -9.03 -19.51 12.02
C LEU A 11 -10.33 -19.52 12.82
N GLU A 12 -10.85 -18.35 13.09
CA GLU A 12 -12.20 -18.21 13.63
C GLU A 12 -13.22 -18.77 12.64
N PRO A 13 -14.30 -19.43 13.12
CA PRO A 13 -15.29 -20.07 12.24
C PRO A 13 -15.88 -19.14 11.17
N GLU A 14 -16.19 -17.91 11.51
CA GLU A 14 -16.73 -16.91 10.57
C GLU A 14 -15.71 -16.50 9.51
N LEU A 15 -14.43 -16.35 9.91
CA LEU A 15 -13.34 -16.04 8.98
C LEU A 15 -13.13 -17.18 8.00
N LEU A 16 -13.13 -18.41 8.48
CA LEU A 16 -13.00 -19.60 7.62
C LEU A 16 -14.13 -19.69 6.61
N LYS A 17 -15.37 -19.46 7.05
CA LYS A 17 -16.55 -19.46 6.19
C LYS A 17 -16.42 -18.41 5.08
N ALA A 18 -16.06 -17.18 5.44
CA ALA A 18 -15.85 -16.11 4.47
C ALA A 18 -14.71 -16.44 3.48
N PHE A 19 -13.64 -17.04 3.96
CA PHE A 19 -12.55 -17.50 3.13
C PHE A 19 -13.00 -18.57 2.13
N ASP A 20 -13.70 -19.60 2.59
CA ASP A 20 -14.20 -20.68 1.72
C ASP A 20 -15.14 -20.15 0.63
N GLU A 21 -16.02 -19.24 0.95
CA GLU A 21 -16.90 -18.58 -0.01
C GLU A 21 -16.12 -17.77 -1.04
N SER A 22 -15.12 -17.01 -0.58
CA SER A 22 -14.28 -16.18 -1.44
C SER A 22 -13.47 -17.01 -2.43
N ILE A 23 -12.80 -18.08 -1.96
CA ILE A 23 -11.96 -18.91 -2.83
C ILE A 23 -12.79 -19.71 -3.82
N SER A 24 -13.98 -20.15 -3.44
CA SER A 24 -14.92 -20.82 -4.35
C SER A 24 -15.30 -19.92 -5.52
N LYS A 25 -15.62 -18.64 -5.24
CA LYS A 25 -15.94 -17.66 -6.28
C LYS A 25 -14.76 -17.38 -7.22
N LYS A 26 -13.55 -17.48 -6.72
CA LYS A 26 -12.32 -17.32 -7.53
C LYS A 26 -11.92 -18.56 -8.32
N GLY A 27 -12.64 -19.66 -8.15
CA GLY A 27 -12.40 -20.89 -8.88
C GLY A 27 -11.31 -21.80 -8.30
N TYR A 28 -10.87 -21.59 -7.07
CA TYR A 28 -9.92 -22.49 -6.41
C TYR A 28 -10.55 -23.83 -6.08
N VAL A 29 -9.82 -24.89 -6.30
CA VAL A 29 -10.26 -26.28 -6.05
C VAL A 29 -10.03 -26.68 -4.59
N SER A 30 -9.03 -26.09 -3.93
CA SER A 30 -8.70 -26.43 -2.54
C SER A 30 -8.22 -25.21 -1.76
N ARG A 31 -8.37 -25.28 -0.43
CA ARG A 31 -7.80 -24.29 0.49
C ARG A 31 -6.28 -24.19 0.34
N SER A 32 -5.61 -25.32 0.19
CA SER A 32 -4.15 -25.35 0.04
C SER A 32 -3.67 -24.56 -1.16
N GLU A 33 -4.35 -24.67 -2.28
CA GLU A 33 -4.02 -23.91 -3.50
C GLU A 33 -4.20 -22.41 -3.29
N ALA A 34 -5.33 -22.02 -2.72
CA ALA A 34 -5.63 -20.63 -2.42
C ALA A 34 -4.64 -20.02 -1.41
N ILE A 35 -4.29 -20.75 -0.36
CA ILE A 35 -3.32 -20.31 0.64
C ILE A 35 -1.93 -20.18 0.03
N ARG A 36 -1.51 -21.10 -0.82
CA ARG A 36 -0.22 -20.98 -1.53
C ARG A 36 -0.15 -19.71 -2.36
N ASP A 37 -1.21 -19.37 -3.08
CA ASP A 37 -1.25 -18.14 -3.89
C ASP A 37 -1.20 -16.90 -3.01
N LEU A 38 -1.95 -16.87 -1.89
CA LEU A 38 -1.89 -15.78 -0.93
C LEU A 38 -0.51 -15.59 -0.33
N VAL A 39 0.17 -16.69 0.01
CA VAL A 39 1.55 -16.63 0.53
C VAL A 39 2.51 -16.11 -0.54
N ARG A 40 2.39 -16.59 -1.78
CA ARG A 40 3.21 -16.11 -2.89
C ARG A 40 2.99 -14.61 -3.14
N ASP A 41 1.75 -14.17 -3.16
CA ASP A 41 1.40 -12.76 -3.36
C ASP A 41 1.96 -11.88 -2.23
N SER A 42 1.83 -12.34 -0.99
CA SER A 42 2.39 -11.62 0.17
C SER A 42 3.91 -11.51 0.10
N LEU A 43 4.59 -12.57 -0.31
CA LEU A 43 6.04 -12.57 -0.46
C LEU A 43 6.47 -11.73 -1.66
N ALA A 44 5.73 -11.75 -2.76
CA ALA A 44 6.00 -10.92 -3.93
C ALA A 44 5.94 -9.43 -3.59
N GLU A 45 4.98 -9.01 -2.78
CA GLU A 45 4.91 -7.63 -2.27
C GLU A 45 6.17 -7.24 -1.46
N ASN A 46 6.85 -8.21 -0.86
CA ASN A 46 8.06 -8.01 -0.07
C ASN A 46 9.36 -8.31 -0.83
N GLU A 47 9.27 -8.76 -2.08
CA GLU A 47 10.45 -9.13 -2.89
C GLU A 47 11.30 -7.95 -3.36
N TRP A 48 10.78 -6.75 -3.25
CA TRP A 48 11.57 -5.52 -3.44
C TRP A 48 12.52 -5.37 -2.25
N LYS A 49 13.65 -6.07 -2.29
CA LYS A 49 14.57 -6.20 -1.15
C LYS A 49 15.69 -5.17 -1.15
N ASN A 50 15.97 -4.58 -2.32
CA ASN A 50 17.02 -3.57 -2.44
C ASN A 50 16.45 -2.19 -2.11
N GLU A 51 16.68 -1.75 -0.89
CA GLU A 51 16.18 -0.45 -0.41
C GLU A 51 16.80 0.77 -1.13
N ASP A 52 17.91 0.57 -1.82
CA ASP A 52 18.55 1.62 -2.63
C ASP A 52 17.98 1.69 -4.05
N GLU A 53 17.17 0.72 -4.45
CA GLU A 53 16.56 0.71 -5.78
C GLU A 53 15.55 1.84 -5.93
N TRP A 54 15.63 2.55 -7.04
CA TRP A 54 14.65 3.57 -7.39
C TRP A 54 13.36 2.95 -7.89
N MET A 55 12.28 3.36 -7.28
CA MET A 55 10.95 2.79 -7.51
C MET A 55 9.93 3.89 -7.74
N VAL A 56 8.89 3.53 -8.48
CA VAL A 56 7.63 4.28 -8.55
C VAL A 56 6.58 3.51 -7.78
N GLY A 57 5.86 4.18 -6.93
CA GLY A 57 4.79 3.58 -6.16
C GLY A 57 3.67 4.57 -5.87
N THR A 58 2.62 4.06 -5.28
CA THR A 58 1.49 4.84 -4.82
C THR A 58 1.26 4.63 -3.34
N ILE A 59 0.89 5.71 -2.66
CA ILE A 59 0.34 5.64 -1.31
C ILE A 59 -1.12 6.05 -1.42
N VAL A 60 -2.01 5.13 -1.11
CA VAL A 60 -3.44 5.41 -1.03
C VAL A 60 -3.81 5.47 0.44
N MET A 61 -4.42 6.56 0.86
CA MET A 61 -4.85 6.71 2.24
C MET A 61 -6.26 7.29 2.33
N VAL A 62 -6.96 6.89 3.38
CA VAL A 62 -8.24 7.44 3.77
C VAL A 62 -8.07 8.04 5.16
N TYR A 63 -8.49 9.25 5.33
CA TYR A 63 -8.39 9.92 6.61
C TYR A 63 -9.66 10.70 6.94
N ASP A 64 -9.86 10.92 8.25
CA ASP A 64 -10.94 11.74 8.76
C ASP A 64 -10.50 13.20 8.83
N HIS A 65 -10.98 14.01 7.89
CA HIS A 65 -10.58 15.42 7.84
C HIS A 65 -11.22 16.29 8.94
N THR A 66 -12.17 15.73 9.70
CA THR A 66 -12.78 16.42 10.84
C THR A 66 -11.91 16.34 12.09
N MET A 67 -10.99 15.38 12.14
CA MET A 67 -10.02 15.30 13.23
C MET A 67 -9.04 16.45 13.17
N SER A 68 -8.84 17.07 14.33
CA SER A 68 -7.98 18.25 14.47
C SER A 68 -6.57 17.98 13.93
N SER A 69 -6.12 18.85 13.06
CA SER A 69 -4.76 18.91 12.51
C SER A 69 -4.30 17.74 11.64
N VAL A 70 -5.15 16.77 11.29
CA VAL A 70 -4.74 15.67 10.39
C VAL A 70 -4.33 16.19 9.02
N GLY A 71 -5.11 17.10 8.43
CA GLY A 71 -4.81 17.70 7.13
C GLY A 71 -3.50 18.50 7.14
N ASP A 72 -3.28 19.29 8.18
CA ASP A 72 -2.06 20.08 8.34
C ASP A 72 -0.83 19.16 8.48
N LYS A 73 -0.91 18.13 9.30
CA LYS A 73 0.18 17.15 9.47
C LYS A 73 0.51 16.42 8.17
N LEU A 74 -0.51 16.00 7.41
CA LEU A 74 -0.29 15.37 6.10
C LEU A 74 0.38 16.33 5.12
N THR A 75 -0.05 17.58 5.09
CA THR A 75 0.55 18.62 4.25
C THR A 75 2.00 18.88 4.65
N ASP A 76 2.29 19.01 5.93
CA ASP A 76 3.64 19.24 6.44
C ASP A 76 4.60 18.09 6.08
N ILE A 77 4.17 16.85 6.29
CA ILE A 77 4.99 15.67 5.96
C ILE A 77 5.24 15.60 4.47
N GLN A 78 4.23 15.85 3.64
CA GLN A 78 4.40 15.86 2.18
C GLN A 78 5.34 16.98 1.73
N HIS A 79 5.28 18.14 2.39
CA HIS A 79 6.18 19.25 2.10
C HIS A 79 7.62 18.92 2.48
N ASP A 80 7.84 18.28 3.61
CA ASP A 80 9.17 17.83 4.05
C ASP A 80 9.77 16.76 3.12
N HIS A 81 8.93 16.01 2.43
CA HIS A 81 9.30 14.94 1.51
C HIS A 81 8.89 15.22 0.06
N GLN A 82 8.83 16.48 -0.33
CA GLN A 82 8.36 16.86 -1.68
C GLN A 82 9.20 16.27 -2.83
N SER A 83 10.45 15.87 -2.56
CA SER A 83 11.27 15.18 -3.54
C SER A 83 10.79 13.76 -3.85
N LEU A 84 10.00 13.17 -2.95
CA LEU A 84 9.43 11.83 -3.12
C LEU A 84 8.05 11.85 -3.77
N VAL A 85 7.29 12.93 -3.60
CA VAL A 85 5.93 13.04 -4.11
C VAL A 85 5.93 13.74 -5.45
N ASN A 86 5.54 13.00 -6.50
CA ASN A 86 5.40 13.53 -7.84
C ASN A 86 4.08 14.30 -8.01
N THR A 87 2.99 13.68 -7.61
CA THR A 87 1.66 14.28 -7.68
C THR A 87 0.74 13.68 -6.62
N SER A 88 -0.34 14.38 -6.32
CA SER A 88 -1.37 13.90 -5.42
C SER A 88 -2.76 14.13 -6.02
N VAL A 89 -3.68 13.21 -5.69
CA VAL A 89 -5.09 13.32 -6.03
C VAL A 89 -5.89 13.25 -4.74
N HIS A 90 -6.77 14.20 -4.55
CA HIS A 90 -7.60 14.33 -3.36
C HIS A 90 -9.06 14.14 -3.75
N VAL A 91 -9.74 13.23 -3.05
CA VAL A 91 -11.14 12.91 -3.31
C VAL A 91 -11.93 12.96 -2.00
N HIS A 92 -13.02 13.72 -1.99
CA HIS A 92 -13.98 13.68 -0.90
C HIS A 92 -14.84 12.44 -1.02
N LEU A 93 -14.85 11.59 0.01
CA LEU A 93 -15.66 10.37 0.03
C LEU A 93 -17.05 10.62 0.62
N ASP A 94 -17.09 11.31 1.74
CA ASP A 94 -18.30 11.70 2.43
C ASP A 94 -18.04 12.99 3.25
N HIS A 95 -18.96 13.32 4.15
CA HIS A 95 -18.86 14.52 4.97
C HIS A 95 -17.59 14.57 5.83
N ASP A 96 -17.10 13.42 6.28
CA ASP A 96 -16.02 13.32 7.26
C ASP A 96 -14.72 12.76 6.67
N LYS A 97 -14.78 12.05 5.56
CA LYS A 97 -13.66 11.27 5.04
C LYS A 97 -13.20 11.76 3.68
N CYS A 98 -11.88 11.76 3.55
CA CYS A 98 -11.19 12.02 2.29
C CYS A 98 -10.29 10.85 1.94
N MET A 99 -10.13 10.63 0.63
CA MET A 99 -9.11 9.75 0.11
C MET A 99 -8.04 10.58 -0.59
N GLU A 100 -6.80 10.28 -0.34
CA GLU A 100 -5.68 10.90 -1.02
C GLU A 100 -4.80 9.83 -1.63
N ILE A 101 -4.39 10.04 -2.87
CA ILE A 101 -3.49 9.17 -3.61
C ILE A 101 -2.23 9.96 -3.90
N LEU A 102 -1.10 9.49 -3.40
CA LEU A 102 0.20 10.05 -3.68
C LEU A 102 0.91 9.16 -4.71
N ILE A 103 1.36 9.75 -5.79
CA ILE A 103 2.27 9.09 -6.73
C ILE A 103 3.67 9.50 -6.35
N CYS A 104 4.48 8.50 -5.98
CA CYS A 104 5.78 8.70 -5.39
C CYS A 104 6.86 8.05 -6.23
N GLU A 105 8.03 8.68 -6.25
CA GLU A 105 9.24 8.15 -6.88
C GLU A 105 10.43 8.43 -5.98
N GLY A 106 11.25 7.43 -5.78
CA GLY A 106 12.44 7.55 -4.94
C GLY A 106 13.03 6.19 -4.62
N ARG A 107 13.99 6.18 -3.72
CA ARG A 107 14.55 4.93 -3.22
C ARG A 107 13.52 4.18 -2.39
N LEU A 108 13.49 2.88 -2.54
CA LEU A 108 12.52 2.02 -1.85
C LEU A 108 12.50 2.26 -0.34
N GLY A 109 13.67 2.35 0.30
CA GLY A 109 13.76 2.62 1.74
C GLY A 109 13.13 3.94 2.14
N ASP A 110 13.36 4.99 1.35
CA ASP A 110 12.78 6.31 1.60
C ASP A 110 11.26 6.31 1.40
N LEU A 111 10.77 5.61 0.38
CA LEU A 111 9.33 5.45 0.15
C LEU A 111 8.64 4.70 1.28
N LYS A 112 9.27 3.63 1.78
CA LYS A 112 8.75 2.88 2.94
C LYS A 112 8.70 3.73 4.20
N SER A 113 9.76 4.48 4.49
CA SER A 113 9.79 5.39 5.65
C SER A 113 8.74 6.47 5.55
N PHE A 114 8.60 7.08 4.39
CA PHE A 114 7.59 8.10 4.14
C PHE A 114 6.16 7.55 4.30
N ALA A 115 5.89 6.38 3.72
CA ALA A 115 4.61 5.70 3.86
C ALA A 115 4.28 5.43 5.33
N ASN A 116 5.24 4.96 6.11
CA ASN A 116 5.05 4.73 7.54
C ASN A 116 4.75 6.02 8.30
N GLU A 117 5.41 7.12 7.97
CA GLU A 117 5.10 8.42 8.59
C GLU A 117 3.67 8.87 8.31
N VAL A 118 3.25 8.87 7.05
CA VAL A 118 1.91 9.36 6.69
C VAL A 118 0.80 8.45 7.18
N THR A 119 1.00 7.14 7.17
CA THR A 119 -0.03 6.19 7.59
C THR A 119 -0.14 6.05 9.10
N SER A 120 0.86 6.47 9.86
CA SER A 120 0.83 6.45 11.32
C SER A 120 0.22 7.70 11.96
N ILE A 121 -0.11 8.71 11.19
CA ILE A 121 -0.76 9.92 11.70
C ILE A 121 -2.13 9.58 12.27
N LYS A 122 -2.40 10.06 13.49
CA LYS A 122 -3.73 9.92 14.10
C LYS A 122 -4.77 10.65 13.23
N GLY A 123 -5.79 9.92 12.81
CA GLY A 123 -6.80 10.41 11.87
C GLY A 123 -6.69 9.76 10.50
N VAL A 124 -5.56 9.16 10.17
CA VAL A 124 -5.44 8.28 9.01
C VAL A 124 -6.02 6.92 9.38
N LEU A 125 -7.12 6.57 8.74
CA LEU A 125 -7.89 5.35 9.02
C LEU A 125 -7.32 4.14 8.31
N ARG A 126 -6.83 4.35 7.11
CA ARG A 126 -6.20 3.34 6.26
C ARG A 126 -5.13 3.99 5.41
N GLY A 127 -4.06 3.27 5.19
CA GLY A 127 -3.01 3.69 4.27
C GLY A 127 -2.21 2.51 3.78
N ARG A 128 -1.84 2.53 2.50
CA ARG A 128 -1.06 1.46 1.90
C ARG A 128 -0.12 2.01 0.83
N LEU A 129 1.13 1.60 0.93
CA LEU A 129 2.13 1.77 -0.12
C LEU A 129 2.09 0.56 -1.05
N THR A 130 1.97 0.81 -2.34
CA THR A 130 2.04 -0.22 -3.37
C THR A 130 3.12 0.16 -4.37
N MET A 131 4.10 -0.72 -4.58
CA MET A 131 5.13 -0.54 -5.60
C MET A 131 4.56 -0.91 -6.97
N ALA A 132 4.80 -0.03 -7.94
CA ALA A 132 4.35 -0.24 -9.31
C ALA A 132 5.45 -0.80 -10.20
N ALA A 133 6.63 -0.19 -10.19
CA ALA A 133 7.74 -0.56 -11.08
C ALA A 133 9.06 0.06 -10.62
N PRO A 134 10.22 -0.50 -11.07
CA PRO A 134 11.48 0.21 -10.99
C PRO A 134 11.41 1.53 -11.75
N SER A 135 12.10 2.54 -11.24
CA SER A 135 12.12 3.87 -11.84
C SER A 135 13.45 4.16 -12.52
N THR A 136 13.38 4.96 -13.58
CA THR A 136 14.56 5.53 -14.24
C THR A 136 14.92 6.92 -13.73
N GLY A 137 14.17 7.44 -12.76
CA GLY A 137 14.33 8.80 -12.23
C GLY A 137 13.75 9.90 -13.12
N ASN A 138 13.00 9.56 -14.15
CA ASN A 138 12.54 10.51 -15.17
C ASN A 138 11.19 11.18 -14.85
N LEU A 139 10.45 10.71 -13.87
CA LEU A 139 9.12 11.25 -13.55
C LEU A 139 9.17 12.69 -13.03
N HIS A 140 10.24 13.06 -12.36
CA HIS A 140 10.42 14.43 -11.86
C HIS A 140 10.46 15.49 -12.96
N HIS A 141 10.78 15.10 -14.19
CA HIS A 141 10.82 16.02 -15.31
C HIS A 141 9.45 16.28 -15.95
N LEU A 142 8.44 15.47 -15.64
CA LEU A 142 7.09 15.61 -16.19
C LEU A 142 6.20 16.53 -15.37
N GLY A 143 6.54 16.77 -14.11
CA GLY A 143 5.75 17.60 -13.17
C GLY A 143 5.96 19.11 -13.26
N HIS A 144 6.90 19.58 -14.06
CA HIS A 144 7.27 21.00 -14.16
C HIS A 144 7.00 21.63 -15.53
N ARG A 145 6.09 21.11 -16.31
CA ARG A 145 5.62 21.79 -17.50
C ARG A 145 4.30 22.50 -17.22
N ASN A 146 4.42 23.68 -16.68
CA ASN A 146 3.43 24.75 -16.85
C ASN A 146 4.01 25.80 -17.74
#